data_b31e0ae8ef04de02da8712c999780d85
#
_entry.id   b31e0ae8ef04de02da8712c999780d85
#
_cell.length_a   1.000
_cell.length_b   1.000
_cell.length_c   1.000
_cell.angle_alpha   90.00
_cell.angle_beta   90.00
_cell.angle_gamma   90.00
#
_symmetry.space_group_name_H-M   'P 1'
#
loop_
_entity.id
_entity.type
_entity.pdbx_description
1 polymer ?
#
loop_
_entity_poly.entity_id
_entity_poly.type
_entity_poly.pdbx_seq_one_letter_code
_entity_poly.pdbx_strand_id
1 'polypeptide(L)'
;MDLNHLPSVIAKYITASNKPDPVVFVDCFSENAVVMDEGKKRNGKQAIREWSDQNHFAANVTLEPTKAKKIGDEIVLTCKLDGTYDKTGLPDPLLLNYHFVINDDKIIRLSIF
;
A
#
# COMPACT_ATOMS: atom_id res chain seq x y z
N MET A 1 -13.84 -2.44 11.23
CA MET A 1 -14.10 -1.73 9.96
C MET A 1 -14.42 -2.74 8.88
N ASP A 2 -15.41 -2.47 8.08
CA ASP A 2 -15.86 -3.36 7.02
C ASP A 2 -15.00 -3.18 5.77
N LEU A 3 -14.50 -4.27 5.20
CA LEU A 3 -13.72 -4.24 3.96
C LEU A 3 -14.50 -3.67 2.76
N ASN A 4 -15.83 -3.74 2.80
CA ASN A 4 -16.68 -3.18 1.74
C ASN A 4 -16.90 -1.67 1.87
N HIS A 5 -16.42 -1.06 2.94
CA HIS A 5 -16.62 0.36 3.26
C HIS A 5 -15.31 1.07 3.55
N LEU A 6 -14.24 0.70 2.84
CA LEU A 6 -12.95 1.37 2.95
C LEU A 6 -13.04 2.80 2.41
N PRO A 7 -12.25 3.75 2.95
CA PRO A 7 -12.11 5.06 2.32
C PRO A 7 -11.79 4.94 0.84
N SER A 8 -12.35 5.83 0.02
CA SER A 8 -12.24 5.75 -1.44
C SER A 8 -10.80 5.72 -1.93
N VAL A 9 -9.89 6.46 -1.29
CA VAL A 9 -8.47 6.48 -1.69
C VAL A 9 -7.79 5.15 -1.42
N ILE A 10 -8.16 4.43 -0.36
CA ILE A 10 -7.62 3.09 -0.09
C ILE A 10 -8.15 2.09 -1.12
N ALA A 11 -9.44 2.15 -1.42
CA ALA A 11 -10.02 1.29 -2.46
C ALA A 11 -9.34 1.53 -3.82
N LYS A 12 -9.07 2.78 -4.15
CA LYS A 12 -8.35 3.16 -5.37
C LYS A 12 -6.92 2.63 -5.36
N TYR A 13 -6.22 2.71 -4.23
CA TYR A 13 -4.88 2.17 -4.04
C TYR A 13 -4.85 0.66 -4.34
N ILE A 14 -5.79 -0.10 -3.78
CA ILE A 14 -5.88 -1.54 -3.99
C ILE A 14 -6.18 -1.86 -5.46
N THR A 15 -7.11 -1.16 -6.08
CA THR A 15 -7.46 -1.37 -7.49
C THR A 15 -6.28 -1.07 -8.40
N ALA A 16 -5.57 0.04 -8.18
CA ALA A 16 -4.39 0.42 -8.96
C ALA A 16 -3.21 -0.53 -8.76
N SER A 17 -3.15 -1.19 -7.60
CA SER A 17 -2.17 -2.24 -7.33
C SER A 17 -2.46 -3.50 -8.12
N ASN A 18 -3.71 -3.96 -8.10
CA ASN A 18 -4.12 -5.27 -8.64
C ASN A 18 -4.39 -5.26 -10.14
N LYS A 19 -4.80 -4.12 -10.68
CA LYS A 19 -4.88 -3.85 -12.12
C LYS A 19 -3.83 -2.79 -12.42
N PRO A 20 -2.58 -3.17 -12.66
CA PRO A 20 -1.45 -2.27 -12.58
C PRO A 20 -1.68 -0.93 -13.27
N ASP A 21 -1.77 0.12 -12.49
CA ASP A 21 -1.94 1.49 -12.96
C ASP A 21 -1.02 2.39 -12.14
N PRO A 22 0.26 2.51 -12.54
CA PRO A 22 1.24 3.28 -11.78
C PRO A 22 0.89 4.76 -11.60
N VAL A 23 0.21 5.35 -12.58
CA VAL A 23 -0.19 6.77 -12.50
C VAL A 23 -1.24 6.97 -11.43
N VAL A 24 -2.30 6.17 -11.44
CA VAL A 24 -3.37 6.25 -10.42
C VAL A 24 -2.84 5.88 -9.05
N PHE A 25 -1.95 4.89 -8.99
CA PHE A 25 -1.32 4.46 -7.73
C PHE A 25 -0.62 5.64 -7.04
N VAL A 26 0.26 6.34 -7.75
CA VAL A 26 0.99 7.48 -7.19
C VAL A 26 0.06 8.64 -6.90
N ASP A 27 -0.99 8.82 -7.70
CA ASP A 27 -1.98 9.88 -7.48
C ASP A 27 -2.78 9.72 -6.18
N CYS A 28 -2.80 8.53 -5.61
CA CYS A 28 -3.41 8.31 -4.29
C CYS A 28 -2.67 9.03 -3.16
N PHE A 29 -1.42 9.42 -3.37
CA PHE A 29 -0.58 10.04 -2.36
C PHE A 29 -0.57 11.56 -2.46
N SER A 30 -0.42 12.25 -1.32
CA SER A 30 -0.18 13.69 -1.30
C SER A 30 1.24 14.01 -1.76
N GLU A 31 1.50 15.27 -2.13
CA GLU A 31 2.81 15.69 -2.64
C GLU A 31 3.96 15.37 -1.68
N ASN A 32 3.72 15.53 -0.37
CA ASN A 32 4.73 15.34 0.67
C ASN A 32 4.53 14.03 1.44
N ALA A 33 3.83 13.08 0.86
CA ALA A 33 3.57 11.80 1.51
C ALA A 33 4.86 11.04 1.81
N VAL A 34 4.79 10.18 2.82
CA VAL A 34 5.92 9.35 3.24
C VAL A 34 5.49 7.89 3.19
N VAL A 35 6.30 7.05 2.56
CA VAL A 35 6.16 5.59 2.61
C VAL A 35 7.32 5.01 3.41
N MET A 36 7.01 4.16 4.38
CA MET A 36 7.98 3.39 5.13
C MET A 36 7.79 1.92 4.75
N ASP A 37 8.78 1.33 4.12
CA ASP A 37 8.76 -0.07 3.72
C ASP A 37 10.14 -0.68 3.91
N GLU A 38 10.18 -1.87 4.48
CA GLU A 38 11.44 -2.57 4.80
C GLU A 38 12.40 -1.71 5.63
N GLY A 39 11.85 -0.89 6.54
CA GLY A 39 12.62 0.00 7.39
C GLY A 39 13.21 1.21 6.68
N LYS A 40 12.86 1.43 5.41
CA LYS A 40 13.37 2.55 4.62
C LYS A 40 12.26 3.55 4.33
N LYS A 41 12.61 4.82 4.47
CA LYS A 41 11.68 5.93 4.28
C LYS A 41 11.81 6.50 2.87
N ARG A 42 10.66 6.70 2.20
CA ARG A 42 10.57 7.35 0.88
C ARG A 42 9.73 8.61 1.05
N ASN A 43 10.33 9.76 0.79
CA ASN A 43 9.70 11.06 1.01
C ASN A 43 9.31 11.69 -0.32
N GLY A 44 8.01 12.00 -0.50
CA GLY A 44 7.49 12.70 -1.65
C GLY A 44 7.10 11.78 -2.80
N LYS A 45 6.29 12.30 -3.72
CA LYS A 45 5.72 11.52 -4.82
C LYS A 45 6.77 10.91 -5.73
N GLN A 46 7.86 11.61 -6.02
CA GLN A 46 8.89 11.06 -6.91
C GLN A 46 9.56 9.83 -6.30
N ALA A 47 9.94 9.90 -5.02
CA ALA A 47 10.54 8.77 -4.32
C ALA A 47 9.55 7.60 -4.19
N ILE A 48 8.27 7.91 -3.96
CA ILE A 48 7.20 6.91 -3.88
C ILE A 48 7.01 6.23 -5.24
N ARG A 49 7.06 6.97 -6.32
CA ARG A 49 6.98 6.42 -7.67
C ARG A 49 8.13 5.45 -7.95
N GLU A 50 9.35 5.84 -7.63
CA GLU A 50 10.52 4.98 -7.80
C GLU A 50 10.39 3.71 -6.96
N TRP A 51 9.95 3.85 -5.70
CA TRP A 51 9.70 2.71 -4.82
C TRP A 51 8.64 1.77 -5.41
N SER A 52 7.50 2.32 -5.87
CA SER A 52 6.42 1.50 -6.41
C SER A 52 6.82 0.78 -7.69
N ASP A 53 7.58 1.45 -8.56
CA ASP A 53 8.06 0.84 -9.81
C ASP A 53 8.99 -0.35 -9.52
N GLN A 54 9.89 -0.21 -8.54
CA GLN A 54 10.92 -1.21 -8.24
C GLN A 54 10.40 -2.34 -7.33
N ASN A 55 9.59 -2.00 -6.33
CA ASN A 55 9.23 -2.94 -5.26
C ASN A 55 7.80 -3.46 -5.34
N HIS A 56 6.97 -2.87 -6.18
CA HIS A 56 5.58 -3.27 -6.33
C HIS A 56 5.28 -3.74 -7.74
N PHE A 57 5.41 -2.84 -8.74
CA PHE A 57 5.03 -3.16 -10.11
C PHE A 57 6.02 -4.10 -10.80
N ALA A 58 7.32 -3.93 -10.60
CA ALA A 58 8.33 -4.82 -11.17
C ALA A 58 8.19 -6.26 -10.65
N ALA A 59 7.70 -6.42 -9.42
CA ALA A 59 7.48 -7.73 -8.81
C ALA A 59 6.05 -8.24 -9.00
N ASN A 60 5.20 -7.53 -9.74
CA ASN A 60 3.80 -7.88 -9.99
C ASN A 60 3.02 -8.17 -8.70
N VAL A 61 3.25 -7.36 -7.67
CA VAL A 61 2.61 -7.56 -6.37
C VAL A 61 1.12 -7.33 -6.48
N THR A 62 0.34 -8.26 -5.94
CA THR A 62 -1.10 -8.13 -5.77
C THR A 62 -1.44 -8.15 -4.29
N LEU A 63 -2.51 -7.44 -3.93
CA LEU A 63 -2.95 -7.28 -2.56
C LEU A 63 -4.37 -7.82 -2.42
N GLU A 64 -4.56 -8.76 -1.50
CA GLU A 64 -5.88 -9.25 -1.14
C GLU A 64 -6.17 -8.85 0.29
N PRO A 65 -7.00 -7.81 0.52
CA PRO A 65 -7.36 -7.40 1.88
C PRO A 65 -8.12 -8.50 2.59
N THR A 66 -7.69 -8.82 3.81
CA THR A 66 -8.34 -9.86 4.63
C THR A 66 -9.07 -9.28 5.83
N LYS A 67 -8.59 -8.16 6.36
CA LYS A 67 -9.27 -7.45 7.45
C LYS A 67 -8.78 -6.01 7.51
N ALA A 68 -9.61 -5.14 8.09
CA ALA A 68 -9.30 -3.75 8.30
C ALA A 68 -9.76 -3.32 9.67
N LYS A 69 -9.01 -2.40 10.30
CA LYS A 69 -9.42 -1.77 11.56
C LYS A 69 -8.91 -0.34 11.61
N LYS A 70 -9.61 0.49 12.38
CA LYS A 70 -9.21 1.87 12.60
C LYS A 70 -8.62 1.99 13.99
N ILE A 71 -7.40 2.55 14.09
CA ILE A 71 -6.69 2.77 15.34
C ILE A 71 -6.24 4.23 15.34
N GLY A 72 -6.92 5.09 16.13
CA GLY A 72 -6.65 6.51 16.13
C GLY A 72 -6.89 7.12 14.75
N ASP A 73 -5.88 7.76 14.17
CA ASP A 73 -5.93 8.32 12.82
C ASP A 73 -5.42 7.35 11.74
N GLU A 74 -5.03 6.14 12.13
CA GLU A 74 -4.57 5.12 11.18
C GLU A 74 -5.69 4.17 10.79
N ILE A 75 -5.65 3.74 9.53
CA ILE A 75 -6.42 2.60 9.05
C ILE A 75 -5.42 1.50 8.74
N VAL A 76 -5.56 0.37 9.44
CA VAL A 76 -4.67 -0.76 9.28
C VAL A 76 -5.37 -1.82 8.45
N LEU A 77 -4.82 -2.07 7.27
CA LEU A 77 -5.33 -3.06 6.33
C LEU A 77 -4.37 -4.25 6.31
N THR A 78 -4.84 -5.43 6.70
CA THR A 78 -4.06 -6.66 6.57
C THR A 78 -4.31 -7.24 5.19
N CYS A 79 -3.25 -7.43 4.43
CA CYS A 79 -3.33 -7.96 3.07
C CYS A 79 -2.51 -9.23 2.92
N LYS A 80 -3.06 -10.16 2.13
CA LYS A 80 -2.31 -11.30 1.62
C LYS A 80 -1.64 -10.86 0.33
N LEU A 81 -0.32 -11.03 0.25
CA LEU A 81 0.47 -10.64 -0.91
C LEU A 81 0.75 -11.83 -1.81
N ASP A 82 0.78 -11.58 -3.10
CA ASP A 82 1.34 -12.48 -4.09
C ASP A 82 2.13 -11.66 -5.12
N GLY A 83 2.90 -12.32 -5.97
CA GLY A 83 3.73 -11.66 -6.96
C GLY A 83 4.80 -12.59 -7.49
N THR A 84 5.73 -12.01 -8.27
CA THR A 84 6.85 -12.75 -8.87
C THR A 84 8.17 -12.58 -8.11
N TYR A 85 8.11 -11.96 -6.92
CA TYR A 85 9.28 -11.84 -6.06
C TYR A 85 9.75 -13.20 -5.52
N ASP A 86 11.00 -13.26 -5.04
CA ASP A 86 11.54 -14.47 -4.43
C ASP A 86 10.83 -14.76 -3.10
N LYS A 87 10.20 -15.91 -3.02
CA LYS A 87 9.42 -16.34 -1.86
C LYS A 87 10.20 -17.21 -0.88
N THR A 88 11.48 -17.48 -1.16
CA THR A 88 12.34 -18.29 -0.31
C THR A 88 12.47 -17.66 1.08
N GLY A 89 12.16 -18.43 2.11
CA GLY A 89 12.24 -17.95 3.49
C GLY A 89 11.08 -17.08 3.96
N LEU A 90 10.08 -16.82 3.10
CA LEU A 90 8.90 -16.06 3.47
C LEU A 90 7.77 -16.98 3.93
N PRO A 91 6.90 -16.50 4.85
CA PRO A 91 5.70 -17.25 5.23
C PRO A 91 4.78 -17.47 4.02
N ASP A 92 4.02 -18.56 4.04
CA ASP A 92 2.97 -18.81 3.06
C ASP A 92 1.66 -19.13 3.81
N PRO A 93 0.63 -18.27 3.73
CA PRO A 93 0.58 -17.03 2.96
C PRO A 93 1.41 -15.90 3.59
N LEU A 94 1.89 -14.98 2.76
CA LEU A 94 2.54 -13.76 3.24
C LEU A 94 1.47 -12.72 3.55
N LEU A 95 1.38 -12.34 4.83
CA LEU A 95 0.45 -11.31 5.29
C LEU A 95 1.26 -10.12 5.78
N LEU A 96 0.93 -8.94 5.28
CA LEU A 96 1.52 -7.68 5.72
C LEU A 96 0.44 -6.70 6.13
N ASN A 97 0.78 -5.81 7.05
CA ASN A 97 -0.11 -4.77 7.53
C ASN A 97 0.25 -3.45 6.87
N TYR A 98 -0.74 -2.82 6.27
CA TYR A 98 -0.63 -1.53 5.60
C TYR A 98 -1.27 -0.48 6.50
N HIS A 99 -0.46 0.38 7.10
CA HIS A 99 -0.89 1.43 8.01
C HIS A 99 -1.03 2.73 7.23
N PHE A 100 -2.26 3.13 6.95
CA PHE A 100 -2.57 4.34 6.18
C PHE A 100 -2.95 5.50 7.11
N VAL A 101 -2.41 6.67 6.86
CA VAL A 101 -2.94 7.94 7.38
C VAL A 101 -3.40 8.76 6.19
N ILE A 102 -4.65 9.23 6.25
CA ILE A 102 -5.32 9.92 5.15
C ILE A 102 -5.69 11.34 5.58
N ASN A 103 -5.48 12.29 4.69
CA ASN A 103 -5.96 13.66 4.85
C ASN A 103 -6.39 14.20 3.48
N ASP A 104 -7.54 14.88 3.43
CA ASP A 104 -8.10 15.43 2.19
C ASP A 104 -8.18 14.41 1.05
N ASP A 105 -8.62 13.19 1.39
CA ASP A 105 -8.79 12.07 0.45
C ASP A 105 -7.48 11.67 -0.25
N LYS A 106 -6.35 11.90 0.40
CA LYS A 106 -5.02 11.47 -0.06
C LYS A 106 -4.29 10.75 1.05
N ILE A 107 -3.43 9.81 0.69
CA ILE A 107 -2.56 9.14 1.63
C ILE A 107 -1.40 10.09 1.96
N ILE A 108 -1.26 10.45 3.23
CA ILE A 108 -0.14 11.29 3.67
C ILE A 108 0.98 10.47 4.28
N ARG A 109 0.68 9.26 4.74
CA ARG A 109 1.69 8.33 5.24
C ARG A 109 1.20 6.89 5.05
N LEU A 110 2.10 6.03 4.63
CA LEU A 110 1.88 4.59 4.55
C LEU A 110 3.09 3.89 5.16
N SER A 111 2.85 3.04 6.14
CA SER A 111 3.87 2.17 6.72
C SER A 111 3.47 0.71 6.51
N ILE A 112 4.40 -0.10 6.01
CA ILE A 112 4.16 -1.50 5.68
C ILE A 112 5.06 -2.39 6.54
N PHE A 113 4.44 -3.26 7.31
CA PHE A 113 5.20 -4.23 8.12
C PHE A 113 4.38 -5.39 8.69
#